data_43b25fa0d00a6a4c5a096f28b3a884f8
#
_entry.id   43b25fa0d00a6a4c5a096f28b3a884f8
#
_cell.length_a   1.000
_cell.length_b   1.000
_cell.length_c   1.000
_cell.angle_alpha   90.00
_cell.angle_beta   90.00
_cell.angle_gamma   90.00
#
_symmetry.space_group_name_H-M   'P 1'
#
loop_
_entity.id
_entity.type
_entity.pdbx_description
1 polymer ?
#
loop_
_entity_poly.entity_id
_entity_poly.type
_entity_poly.pdbx_seq_one_letter_code
_entity_poly.pdbx_strand_id
1 'polypeptide(L)'
;MSFEPTPHPILVTPTTEDIQSLVEKHGDKKVAELLNLREDKILAEKLDPYRHGFDLPHWKEADEMLKENSEMLVLGGNRASKTEWAAKRVVQTLINTKDARVWCLHTTNQSSIQMQQNVIYKYLPSEYKELKKNKIQNVQYTQKNGFSDNTFILPNKSQCFFMNYAQKRDVIEGGETDFIWCDELVPMDWIETLRYRIVTRMGKLLITFTPITGYTPVVKDYVSTSKFTETKPSELLPDLINVGGCPRGHMPYKAKSSVRSAAVMWFHSQLNPYNPFENLRKMLAGKKSYEVKIRAYGWADNVTGNQFPRFSPELNIVSEDKIPEDGTNYMAVDPAGSRNWFMLWMRAAKNGDMYVYREFPDESEGEWAVPSSDPDGKMGTAKINNAGRSLAEYKELILTLEKGEDMWERFIDPRAGG
;
A
#
# COMPACT_ATOMS: atom_id res chain seq x y z
N MET A 1 -4.64 25.04 12.50
CA MET A 1 -3.88 25.68 11.42
C MET A 1 -3.96 24.72 10.24
N SER A 2 -4.66 25.10 9.16
CA SER A 2 -4.74 24.34 7.92
C SER A 2 -3.36 24.29 7.30
N PHE A 3 -2.82 23.10 7.12
CA PHE A 3 -1.55 22.89 6.43
C PHE A 3 -1.85 22.97 4.92
N GLU A 4 -1.88 24.17 4.36
CA GLU A 4 -1.81 24.29 2.92
C GLU A 4 -0.41 23.85 2.47
N PRO A 5 -0.28 22.79 1.67
CA PRO A 5 1.02 22.43 1.14
C PRO A 5 1.52 23.62 0.32
N THR A 6 2.66 24.17 0.72
CA THR A 6 3.29 25.29 -0.01
C THR A 6 3.41 24.86 -1.47
N PRO A 7 2.70 25.48 -2.40
CA PRO A 7 2.77 25.08 -3.80
C PRO A 7 4.22 25.21 -4.28
N HIS A 8 4.64 24.27 -5.14
CA HIS A 8 5.95 24.34 -5.77
C HIS A 8 6.14 25.73 -6.40
N PRO A 9 7.21 26.47 -6.10
CA PRO A 9 7.37 27.85 -6.58
C PRO A 9 7.24 28.03 -8.09
N ILE A 10 7.52 26.98 -8.86
CA ILE A 10 7.44 26.95 -10.32
C ILE A 10 5.99 26.74 -10.82
N LEU A 11 5.11 26.12 -10.01
CA LEU A 11 3.73 25.85 -10.39
C LEU A 11 2.81 27.06 -10.26
N VAL A 12 3.15 27.99 -9.42
CA VAL A 12 2.39 29.25 -9.27
C VAL A 12 2.77 30.17 -10.43
N THR A 13 1.90 30.27 -11.40
CA THR A 13 2.03 31.34 -12.41
C THR A 13 1.64 32.64 -11.73
N PRO A 14 2.55 33.64 -11.63
CA PRO A 14 2.24 34.91 -11.01
C PRO A 14 1.13 35.59 -11.83
N THR A 15 0.14 36.12 -11.16
CA THR A 15 -0.93 36.91 -11.79
C THR A 15 -0.36 38.26 -12.25
N THR A 16 -1.13 38.97 -13.07
CA THR A 16 -0.74 40.35 -13.47
C THR A 16 -0.60 41.27 -12.25
N GLU A 17 -1.47 41.07 -11.24
CA GLU A 17 -1.42 41.83 -9.98
C GLU A 17 -0.17 41.50 -9.17
N ASP A 18 0.23 40.23 -9.10
CA ASP A 18 1.47 39.80 -8.43
C ASP A 18 2.69 40.46 -9.11
N ILE A 19 2.71 40.43 -10.45
CA ILE A 19 3.77 41.05 -11.23
C ILE A 19 3.85 42.57 -10.99
N GLN A 20 2.71 43.25 -11.01
CA GLN A 20 2.64 44.69 -10.74
C GLN A 20 3.13 45.02 -9.32
N SER A 21 2.70 44.29 -8.32
CA SER A 21 3.14 44.45 -6.93
C SER A 21 4.65 44.23 -6.80
N LEU A 22 5.21 43.23 -7.50
CA LEU A 22 6.64 42.96 -7.51
C LEU A 22 7.42 44.09 -8.20
N VAL A 23 6.88 44.64 -9.30
CA VAL A 23 7.48 45.78 -10.03
C VAL A 23 7.53 47.03 -9.15
N GLU A 24 6.43 47.35 -8.46
CA GLU A 24 6.39 48.48 -7.52
C GLU A 24 7.45 48.35 -6.42
N LYS A 25 7.65 47.11 -5.92
CA LYS A 25 8.58 46.83 -4.81
C LYS A 25 10.02 46.72 -5.22
N HIS A 26 10.34 46.19 -6.41
CA HIS A 26 11.69 45.80 -6.81
C HIS A 26 12.17 46.44 -8.14
N GLY A 27 11.26 47.09 -8.85
CA GLY A 27 11.53 47.71 -10.18
C GLY A 27 11.47 46.73 -11.34
N ASP A 28 11.11 47.25 -12.54
CA ASP A 28 10.88 46.47 -13.76
C ASP A 28 12.06 45.54 -14.12
N LYS A 29 13.28 46.08 -14.06
CA LYS A 29 14.47 45.31 -14.44
C LYS A 29 14.69 44.10 -13.59
N LYS A 30 14.48 44.24 -12.27
CA LYS A 30 14.65 43.13 -11.32
C LYS A 30 13.57 42.05 -11.47
N VAL A 31 12.35 42.48 -11.72
CA VAL A 31 11.22 41.55 -11.95
C VAL A 31 11.42 40.81 -13.26
N ALA A 32 11.85 41.45 -14.32
CA ALA A 32 12.19 40.79 -15.60
C ALA A 32 13.31 39.73 -15.41
N GLU A 33 14.37 40.02 -14.65
CA GLU A 33 15.41 39.05 -14.31
C GLU A 33 14.84 37.83 -13.56
N LEU A 34 13.96 38.05 -12.60
CA LEU A 34 13.31 36.95 -11.81
C LEU A 34 12.39 36.08 -12.68
N LEU A 35 11.65 36.68 -13.61
CA LEU A 35 10.81 35.93 -14.54
C LEU A 35 11.64 35.08 -15.50
N ASN A 36 12.74 35.65 -16.07
CA ASN A 36 13.66 34.89 -16.91
C ASN A 36 14.29 33.71 -16.13
N LEU A 37 14.76 33.94 -14.92
CA LEU A 37 15.29 32.88 -14.06
C LEU A 37 14.26 31.77 -13.76
N ARG A 38 12.99 32.15 -13.65
CA ARG A 38 11.89 31.18 -13.47
C ARG A 38 11.69 30.35 -14.75
N GLU A 39 11.66 30.98 -15.91
CA GLU A 39 11.54 30.29 -17.20
C GLU A 39 12.71 29.34 -17.45
N ASP A 40 13.94 29.79 -17.18
CA ASP A 40 15.15 28.95 -17.27
C ASP A 40 15.05 27.71 -16.36
N LYS A 41 14.56 27.87 -15.13
CA LYS A 41 14.34 26.73 -14.23
C LYS A 41 13.29 25.77 -14.77
N ILE A 42 12.17 26.27 -15.29
CA ILE A 42 11.13 25.42 -15.89
C ILE A 42 11.69 24.64 -17.09
N LEU A 43 12.49 25.31 -17.91
CA LEU A 43 13.14 24.68 -19.07
C LEU A 43 14.14 23.61 -18.62
N ALA A 44 15.00 23.95 -17.66
CA ALA A 44 15.96 23.00 -17.09
C ALA A 44 15.29 21.76 -16.50
N GLU A 45 14.19 21.92 -15.76
CA GLU A 45 13.42 20.80 -15.23
C GLU A 45 12.78 19.92 -16.32
N LYS A 46 12.30 20.53 -17.42
CA LYS A 46 11.78 19.78 -18.56
C LYS A 46 12.87 18.99 -19.31
N LEU A 47 14.05 19.56 -19.44
CA LEU A 47 15.16 18.93 -20.17
C LEU A 47 15.87 17.85 -19.35
N ASP A 48 16.08 18.10 -18.06
CA ASP A 48 16.72 17.15 -17.15
C ASP A 48 16.00 17.16 -15.78
N PRO A 49 14.87 16.45 -15.67
CA PRO A 49 14.11 16.38 -14.43
C PRO A 49 14.84 15.64 -13.31
N TYR A 50 15.86 14.86 -13.64
CA TYR A 50 16.68 14.18 -12.64
C TYR A 50 17.52 15.17 -11.84
N ARG A 51 18.22 16.08 -12.51
CA ARG A 51 19.12 17.05 -11.85
C ARG A 51 18.42 18.33 -11.40
N HIS A 52 17.44 18.78 -12.15
CA HIS A 52 16.78 20.08 -11.95
C HIS A 52 15.35 19.98 -11.44
N GLY A 53 14.77 18.75 -11.44
CA GLY A 53 13.43 18.54 -10.94
C GLY A 53 13.36 18.69 -9.42
N PHE A 54 12.24 19.22 -8.94
CA PHE A 54 12.01 19.45 -7.53
C PHE A 54 11.69 18.13 -6.81
N ASP A 55 12.40 17.87 -5.71
CA ASP A 55 12.07 16.78 -4.81
C ASP A 55 11.01 17.23 -3.81
N LEU A 56 9.84 16.62 -3.89
CA LEU A 56 8.73 16.89 -2.98
C LEU A 56 9.13 16.59 -1.53
N PRO A 57 8.61 17.33 -0.54
CA PRO A 57 8.95 17.08 0.87
C PRO A 57 8.80 15.62 1.30
N HIS A 58 7.69 14.98 0.94
CA HIS A 58 7.46 13.57 1.25
C HIS A 58 8.40 12.61 0.51
N TRP A 59 8.99 13.00 -0.64
CA TRP A 59 10.02 12.22 -1.30
C TRP A 59 11.31 12.18 -0.50
N LYS A 60 11.72 13.33 0.05
CA LYS A 60 12.92 13.41 0.92
C LYS A 60 12.75 12.56 2.17
N GLU A 61 11.57 12.59 2.77
CA GLU A 61 11.26 11.74 3.91
C GLU A 61 11.27 10.25 3.55
N ALA A 62 10.75 9.89 2.37
CA ALA A 62 10.80 8.52 1.85
C ALA A 62 12.25 8.07 1.58
N ASP A 63 13.11 8.96 1.11
CA ASP A 63 14.53 8.68 0.89
C ASP A 63 15.26 8.34 2.19
N GLU A 64 14.99 9.08 3.26
CA GLU A 64 15.59 8.78 4.57
C GLU A 64 15.10 7.42 5.09
N MET A 65 13.80 7.12 4.95
CA MET A 65 13.28 5.80 5.33
C MET A 65 13.89 4.67 4.49
N LEU A 66 14.07 4.87 3.19
CA LEU A 66 14.67 3.88 2.30
C LEU A 66 16.17 3.66 2.59
N LYS A 67 16.90 4.69 3.01
CA LYS A 67 18.30 4.54 3.46
C LYS A 67 18.41 3.65 4.70
N GLU A 68 17.54 3.86 5.67
CA GLU A 68 17.55 3.16 6.96
C GLU A 68 17.07 1.70 6.87
N ASN A 69 16.29 1.35 5.87
CA ASN A 69 15.64 0.03 5.77
C ASN A 69 16.04 -0.68 4.47
N SER A 70 16.13 -2.01 4.51
CA SER A 70 16.37 -2.84 3.32
C SER A 70 15.12 -3.03 2.47
N GLU A 71 13.93 -2.93 3.07
CA GLU A 71 12.65 -3.07 2.39
C GLU A 71 11.77 -1.85 2.67
N MET A 72 11.04 -1.41 1.66
CA MET A 72 10.06 -0.34 1.83
C MET A 72 8.81 -0.59 1.00
N LEU A 73 7.66 -0.56 1.67
CA LEU A 73 6.35 -0.54 1.03
C LEU A 73 5.84 0.90 0.98
N VAL A 74 5.57 1.41 -0.21
CA VAL A 74 4.93 2.71 -0.41
C VAL A 74 3.52 2.51 -0.93
N LEU A 75 2.57 2.62 -0.04
CA LEU A 75 1.15 2.69 -0.38
C LEU A 75 0.80 4.15 -0.68
N GLY A 76 -0.08 4.39 -1.62
CA GLY A 76 -0.44 5.78 -1.84
C GLY A 76 -1.73 5.94 -2.63
N GLY A 77 -2.34 7.09 -2.44
CA GLY A 77 -3.51 7.47 -3.21
C GLY A 77 -3.22 7.63 -4.70
N ASN A 78 -4.27 7.85 -5.47
CA ASN A 78 -4.15 8.13 -6.89
C ASN A 78 -3.41 9.46 -7.09
N ARG A 79 -2.50 9.50 -8.08
CA ARG A 79 -1.70 10.69 -8.39
C ARG A 79 -0.85 11.22 -7.21
N ALA A 80 -0.51 10.37 -6.25
CA ALA A 80 0.35 10.72 -5.11
C ALA A 80 1.85 10.72 -5.45
N SER A 81 2.24 10.61 -6.72
CA SER A 81 3.61 10.66 -7.23
C SER A 81 4.52 9.46 -6.88
N LYS A 82 3.98 8.32 -6.49
CA LYS A 82 4.76 7.10 -6.15
C LYS A 82 5.71 6.67 -7.26
N THR A 83 5.17 6.48 -8.48
CA THR A 83 5.91 6.02 -9.66
C THR A 83 7.00 7.02 -10.07
N GLU A 84 6.73 8.33 -9.99
CA GLU A 84 7.70 9.38 -10.29
C GLU A 84 8.88 9.34 -9.30
N TRP A 85 8.59 9.24 -8.00
CA TRP A 85 9.63 9.11 -6.97
C TRP A 85 10.47 7.85 -7.17
N ALA A 86 9.82 6.70 -7.32
CA ALA A 86 10.52 5.42 -7.47
C ALA A 86 11.40 5.38 -8.73
N ALA A 87 10.91 5.87 -9.87
CA ALA A 87 11.69 5.96 -11.11
C ALA A 87 12.92 6.85 -10.95
N LYS A 88 12.80 8.00 -10.24
CA LYS A 88 13.94 8.84 -9.94
C LYS A 88 14.98 8.12 -9.07
N ARG A 89 14.57 7.26 -8.12
CA ARG A 89 15.49 6.44 -7.28
C ARG A 89 16.16 5.33 -8.07
N VAL A 90 15.47 4.71 -9.03
CA VAL A 90 16.07 3.76 -9.99
C VAL A 90 17.21 4.45 -10.76
N VAL A 91 16.93 5.60 -11.37
CA VAL A 91 17.94 6.36 -12.12
C VAL A 91 19.09 6.80 -11.22
N GLN A 92 18.81 7.25 -10.01
CA GLN A 92 19.82 7.63 -9.03
C GLN A 92 20.76 6.47 -8.69
N THR A 93 20.21 5.26 -8.45
CA THR A 93 21.00 4.07 -8.18
C THR A 93 21.90 3.72 -9.36
N LEU A 94 21.34 3.73 -10.58
CA LEU A 94 22.09 3.40 -11.81
C LEU A 94 23.22 4.37 -12.11
N ILE A 95 23.05 5.67 -11.80
CA ILE A 95 24.07 6.69 -12.05
C ILE A 95 25.15 6.70 -10.98
N ASN A 96 24.76 6.61 -9.71
CA ASN A 96 25.65 6.82 -8.58
C ASN A 96 26.41 5.55 -8.14
N THR A 97 25.92 4.36 -8.53
CA THR A 97 26.57 3.09 -8.19
C THR A 97 27.17 2.46 -9.43
N LYS A 98 28.48 2.23 -9.43
CA LYS A 98 29.17 1.55 -10.53
C LYS A 98 28.76 0.08 -10.56
N ASP A 99 28.57 -0.48 -11.77
CA ASP A 99 28.14 -1.86 -12.00
C ASP A 99 26.85 -2.23 -11.27
N ALA A 100 25.97 -1.24 -11.01
CA ALA A 100 24.69 -1.48 -10.33
C ALA A 100 23.79 -2.40 -11.16
N ARG A 101 23.13 -3.32 -10.48
CA ARG A 101 22.09 -4.17 -11.05
C ARG A 101 20.74 -3.77 -10.46
N VAL A 102 19.85 -3.32 -11.32
CA VAL A 102 18.53 -2.84 -10.93
C VAL A 102 17.47 -3.67 -11.63
N TRP A 103 16.51 -4.17 -10.86
CA TRP A 103 15.35 -4.89 -11.38
C TRP A 103 14.09 -4.04 -11.21
N CYS A 104 13.35 -3.89 -12.30
CA CYS A 104 12.07 -3.21 -12.32
C CYS A 104 10.98 -4.20 -12.72
N LEU A 105 10.01 -4.43 -11.84
CA LEU A 105 8.96 -5.41 -12.03
C LEU A 105 7.58 -4.72 -12.09
N HIS A 106 6.73 -5.20 -13.00
CA HIS A 106 5.36 -4.69 -13.15
C HIS A 106 4.38 -5.84 -13.44
N THR A 107 3.09 -5.60 -13.44
CA THR A 107 2.05 -6.62 -13.68
C THR A 107 2.19 -7.27 -15.05
N THR A 108 2.40 -6.50 -16.11
CA THR A 108 2.59 -6.97 -17.48
C THR A 108 3.67 -6.14 -18.19
N ASN A 109 4.23 -6.66 -19.27
CA ASN A 109 5.20 -5.92 -20.08
C ASN A 109 4.59 -4.63 -20.67
N GLN A 110 3.35 -4.70 -21.16
CA GLN A 110 2.66 -3.53 -21.71
C GLN A 110 2.48 -2.43 -20.66
N SER A 111 2.06 -2.80 -19.45
CA SER A 111 1.93 -1.84 -18.35
C SER A 111 3.28 -1.27 -17.91
N SER A 112 4.34 -2.10 -17.89
CA SER A 112 5.70 -1.63 -17.61
C SER A 112 6.14 -0.57 -18.62
N ILE A 113 5.93 -0.80 -19.92
CA ILE A 113 6.30 0.16 -20.98
C ILE A 113 5.56 1.49 -20.78
N GLN A 114 4.26 1.45 -20.55
CA GLN A 114 3.43 2.65 -20.46
C GLN A 114 3.66 3.44 -19.18
N MET A 115 3.85 2.78 -18.04
CA MET A 115 3.84 3.40 -16.72
C MET A 115 5.24 3.51 -16.11
N GLN A 116 6.05 2.45 -16.17
CA GLN A 116 7.32 2.35 -15.46
C GLN A 116 8.52 2.77 -16.33
N GLN A 117 8.68 2.15 -17.50
CA GLN A 117 9.81 2.43 -18.40
C GLN A 117 9.79 3.87 -18.95
N ASN A 118 8.58 4.36 -19.27
CA ASN A 118 8.41 5.73 -19.75
C ASN A 118 8.89 6.77 -18.71
N VAL A 119 8.57 6.55 -17.44
CA VAL A 119 8.97 7.47 -16.36
C VAL A 119 10.46 7.34 -16.06
N ILE A 120 11.03 6.12 -16.09
CA ILE A 120 12.48 5.94 -15.96
C ILE A 120 13.21 6.67 -17.09
N TYR A 121 12.76 6.51 -18.35
CA TYR A 121 13.35 7.21 -19.50
C TYR A 121 13.24 8.73 -19.36
N LYS A 122 12.14 9.26 -18.84
CA LYS A 122 11.96 10.68 -18.53
C LYS A 122 13.07 11.20 -17.62
N TYR A 123 13.40 10.45 -16.55
CA TYR A 123 14.42 10.84 -15.57
C TYR A 123 15.87 10.56 -16.01
N LEU A 124 16.12 9.75 -17.02
CA LEU A 124 17.47 9.60 -17.54
C LEU A 124 17.96 10.95 -18.07
N PRO A 125 19.16 11.44 -17.65
CA PRO A 125 19.78 12.63 -18.23
C PRO A 125 19.99 12.49 -19.75
N SER A 126 20.00 13.61 -20.46
CA SER A 126 20.06 13.64 -21.94
C SER A 126 21.27 12.90 -22.51
N GLU A 127 22.43 13.02 -21.88
CA GLU A 127 23.64 12.32 -22.29
C GLU A 127 23.55 10.80 -22.32
N TYR A 128 22.67 10.22 -21.51
CA TYR A 128 22.40 8.77 -21.52
C TYR A 128 21.32 8.37 -22.54
N LYS A 129 20.44 9.29 -22.94
CA LYS A 129 19.38 9.03 -23.92
C LYS A 129 19.90 8.87 -25.34
N GLU A 130 21.05 9.42 -25.62
CA GLU A 130 21.70 9.39 -26.94
C GLU A 130 22.65 8.17 -27.13
N LEU A 131 22.76 7.30 -26.11
CA LEU A 131 23.68 6.17 -26.20
C LEU A 131 23.21 5.15 -27.20
N LYS A 132 24.13 4.78 -28.13
CA LYS A 132 23.90 3.75 -29.12
C LYS A 132 24.30 2.37 -28.58
N LYS A 133 23.72 1.31 -29.16
CA LYS A 133 24.06 -0.08 -28.83
C LYS A 133 25.51 -0.38 -29.18
N ASN A 134 26.29 -0.81 -28.18
CA ASN A 134 27.63 -1.37 -28.35
C ASN A 134 27.87 -2.48 -27.30
N LYS A 135 29.11 -2.98 -27.17
CA LYS A 135 29.43 -4.08 -26.22
C LYS A 135 29.30 -3.69 -24.73
N ILE A 136 29.34 -2.40 -24.41
CA ILE A 136 29.43 -1.88 -23.02
C ILE A 136 28.19 -1.08 -22.67
N GLN A 137 27.59 -0.41 -23.66
CA GLN A 137 26.52 0.55 -23.49
C GLN A 137 25.34 0.18 -24.39
N ASN A 138 24.15 0.26 -23.87
CA ASN A 138 22.95 0.02 -24.66
C ASN A 138 21.77 0.80 -24.01
N VAL A 139 21.43 1.96 -24.55
CA VAL A 139 20.19 2.66 -24.23
C VAL A 139 19.45 2.90 -25.53
N GLN A 140 18.48 2.04 -25.80
CA GLN A 140 17.60 2.13 -26.96
C GLN A 140 16.16 2.10 -26.46
N TYR A 141 15.47 3.20 -26.64
CA TYR A 141 14.11 3.37 -26.15
C TYR A 141 13.21 3.94 -27.23
N THR A 142 11.99 3.42 -27.31
CA THR A 142 10.89 4.01 -28.07
C THR A 142 9.66 4.09 -27.20
N GLN A 143 8.85 5.12 -27.38
CA GLN A 143 7.62 5.31 -26.61
C GLN A 143 6.63 4.13 -26.79
N LYS A 144 6.63 3.48 -27.97
CA LYS A 144 5.74 2.36 -28.29
C LYS A 144 6.21 1.04 -27.66
N ASN A 145 7.49 0.76 -27.69
CA ASN A 145 8.03 -0.57 -27.36
C ASN A 145 8.87 -0.56 -26.07
N GLY A 146 9.07 0.60 -25.43
CA GLY A 146 9.93 0.70 -24.26
C GLY A 146 11.41 0.54 -24.59
N PHE A 147 12.19 0.05 -23.61
CA PHE A 147 13.60 -0.27 -23.81
C PHE A 147 13.75 -1.57 -24.59
N SER A 148 14.65 -1.57 -25.59
CA SER A 148 14.95 -2.76 -26.39
C SER A 148 15.45 -3.90 -25.50
N ASP A 149 14.97 -5.13 -25.78
CA ASP A 149 15.31 -6.35 -25.02
C ASP A 149 14.92 -6.28 -23.52
N ASN A 150 14.00 -5.39 -23.16
CA ASN A 150 13.59 -5.12 -21.77
C ASN A 150 14.78 -4.82 -20.82
N THR A 151 15.80 -4.13 -21.32
CA THR A 151 17.00 -3.78 -20.54
C THR A 151 17.70 -2.56 -21.12
N PHE A 152 18.52 -1.92 -20.30
CA PHE A 152 19.52 -0.95 -20.78
C PHE A 152 20.76 -0.96 -19.90
N ILE A 153 21.89 -0.55 -20.50
CA ILE A 153 23.20 -0.54 -19.85
C ILE A 153 23.81 0.87 -20.01
N LEU A 154 24.23 1.47 -18.90
CA LEU A 154 24.89 2.76 -18.84
C LEU A 154 26.42 2.66 -19.00
N PRO A 155 27.13 3.77 -19.29
CA PRO A 155 28.59 3.76 -19.45
C PRO A 155 29.37 3.26 -18.22
N ASN A 156 28.84 3.45 -17.02
CA ASN A 156 29.43 2.95 -15.78
C ASN A 156 29.18 1.45 -15.55
N LYS A 157 28.66 0.74 -16.56
CA LYS A 157 28.26 -0.69 -16.58
C LYS A 157 27.02 -1.02 -15.76
N SER A 158 26.36 -0.04 -15.15
CA SER A 158 25.10 -0.27 -14.45
C SER A 158 24.02 -0.71 -15.42
N GLN A 159 23.20 -1.66 -15.01
CA GLN A 159 22.21 -2.30 -15.85
C GLN A 159 20.84 -2.32 -15.18
N CYS A 160 19.80 -1.98 -15.94
CA CYS A 160 18.41 -2.09 -15.54
C CYS A 160 17.72 -3.20 -16.34
N PHE A 161 17.00 -4.07 -15.67
CA PHE A 161 16.20 -5.14 -16.25
C PHE A 161 14.72 -4.93 -15.96
N PHE A 162 13.88 -5.12 -16.96
CA PHE A 162 12.44 -5.04 -16.85
C PHE A 162 11.81 -6.43 -16.93
N MET A 163 11.08 -6.80 -15.90
CA MET A 163 10.40 -8.09 -15.76
C MET A 163 8.93 -7.86 -15.40
N ASN A 164 8.10 -8.90 -15.48
CA ASN A 164 6.70 -8.79 -15.12
C ASN A 164 6.20 -10.05 -14.42
N TYR A 165 5.16 -9.89 -13.58
CA TYR A 165 4.60 -10.98 -12.77
C TYR A 165 3.81 -12.01 -13.59
N ALA A 166 3.55 -11.79 -14.89
CA ALA A 166 2.97 -12.78 -15.77
C ALA A 166 3.99 -13.82 -16.25
N GLN A 167 5.30 -13.58 -16.05
CA GLN A 167 6.36 -14.54 -16.30
C GLN A 167 6.38 -15.61 -15.20
N LYS A 168 7.05 -16.74 -15.48
CA LYS A 168 7.32 -17.72 -14.43
C LYS A 168 8.30 -17.14 -13.42
N ARG A 169 8.13 -17.48 -12.14
CA ARG A 169 8.99 -17.00 -11.05
C ARG A 169 10.47 -17.34 -11.27
N ASP A 170 10.76 -18.41 -12.01
CA ASP A 170 12.14 -18.85 -12.29
C ASP A 170 13.03 -17.74 -12.89
N VAL A 171 12.44 -16.72 -13.53
CA VAL A 171 13.20 -15.57 -14.08
C VAL A 171 13.92 -14.75 -13.02
N ILE A 172 13.47 -14.82 -11.77
CA ILE A 172 14.09 -14.14 -10.62
C ILE A 172 14.88 -15.12 -9.72
N GLU A 173 14.95 -16.41 -10.09
CA GLU A 173 15.74 -17.40 -9.40
C GLU A 173 17.18 -17.33 -9.90
N GLY A 174 18.03 -16.72 -9.16
CA GLY A 174 19.44 -16.49 -9.50
C GLY A 174 19.78 -15.01 -9.64
N GLY A 175 21.06 -14.74 -9.59
CA GLY A 175 21.55 -13.35 -9.62
C GLY A 175 21.38 -12.62 -8.29
N GLU A 176 21.94 -11.44 -8.27
CA GLU A 176 21.98 -10.51 -7.15
C GLU A 176 21.72 -9.10 -7.65
N THR A 177 21.16 -8.23 -6.82
CA THR A 177 20.76 -6.90 -7.25
C THR A 177 20.96 -5.85 -6.17
N ASP A 178 21.27 -4.63 -6.58
CA ASP A 178 21.44 -3.48 -5.70
C ASP A 178 20.11 -2.79 -5.39
N PHE A 179 19.16 -2.88 -6.32
CA PHE A 179 17.86 -2.25 -6.17
C PHE A 179 16.77 -3.01 -6.92
N ILE A 180 15.66 -3.29 -6.26
CA ILE A 180 14.46 -3.86 -6.86
C ILE A 180 13.32 -2.87 -6.70
N TRP A 181 12.65 -2.54 -7.78
CA TRP A 181 11.41 -1.79 -7.76
C TRP A 181 10.25 -2.62 -8.32
N CYS A 182 9.35 -3.00 -7.46
CA CYS A 182 8.07 -3.62 -7.81
C CYS A 182 7.00 -2.53 -7.88
N ASP A 183 6.52 -2.22 -9.09
CA ASP A 183 5.40 -1.30 -9.28
C ASP A 183 4.10 -2.08 -9.47
N GLU A 184 3.04 -1.61 -8.84
CA GLU A 184 1.76 -2.30 -8.64
C GLU A 184 1.85 -3.55 -7.77
N LEU A 185 0.70 -4.18 -7.49
CA LEU A 185 0.59 -5.29 -6.55
C LEU A 185 1.44 -6.50 -7.00
N VAL A 186 2.49 -6.78 -6.24
CA VAL A 186 3.36 -7.95 -6.44
C VAL A 186 2.77 -9.21 -5.79
N PRO A 187 2.85 -10.39 -6.41
CA PRO A 187 2.47 -11.65 -5.77
C PRO A 187 3.34 -11.94 -4.54
N MET A 188 2.73 -12.45 -3.47
CA MET A 188 3.44 -12.65 -2.19
C MET A 188 4.59 -13.64 -2.29
N ASP A 189 4.45 -14.70 -3.08
CA ASP A 189 5.48 -15.71 -3.34
C ASP A 189 6.72 -15.15 -4.06
N TRP A 190 6.57 -14.06 -4.82
CA TRP A 190 7.69 -13.36 -5.43
C TRP A 190 8.51 -12.58 -4.40
N ILE A 191 7.86 -11.98 -3.43
CA ILE A 191 8.53 -11.14 -2.41
C ILE A 191 9.59 -11.92 -1.65
N GLU A 192 9.29 -13.15 -1.24
CA GLU A 192 10.25 -14.01 -0.54
C GLU A 192 11.51 -14.25 -1.36
N THR A 193 11.33 -14.60 -2.64
CA THR A 193 12.48 -14.79 -3.54
C THR A 193 13.25 -13.49 -3.75
N LEU A 194 12.58 -12.35 -3.96
CA LEU A 194 13.22 -11.05 -4.17
C LEU A 194 14.03 -10.59 -2.96
N ARG A 195 13.59 -10.90 -1.74
CA ARG A 195 14.35 -10.64 -0.50
C ARG A 195 15.74 -11.27 -0.52
N TYR A 196 15.86 -12.49 -1.01
CA TYR A 196 17.16 -13.15 -1.12
C TYR A 196 18.08 -12.50 -2.17
N ARG A 197 17.52 -11.84 -3.19
CA ARG A 197 18.29 -11.22 -4.29
C ARG A 197 19.01 -9.94 -3.87
N ILE A 198 18.55 -9.28 -2.83
CA ILE A 198 19.18 -8.04 -2.32
C ILE A 198 20.24 -8.30 -1.24
N VAL A 199 20.30 -9.51 -0.63
CA VAL A 199 21.14 -9.78 0.55
C VAL A 199 22.62 -9.59 0.25
N THR A 200 23.13 -10.22 -0.81
CA THR A 200 24.56 -10.25 -1.14
C THR A 200 25.14 -8.88 -1.41
N ARG A 201 24.35 -8.00 -2.04
CA ARG A 201 24.77 -6.63 -2.41
C ARG A 201 24.30 -5.57 -1.42
N MET A 202 23.69 -5.97 -0.29
CA MET A 202 23.02 -5.07 0.65
C MET A 202 22.05 -4.12 -0.08
N GLY A 203 21.35 -4.67 -1.06
CA GLY A 203 20.43 -3.93 -1.93
C GLY A 203 19.15 -3.51 -1.22
N LYS A 204 18.27 -2.87 -1.97
CA LYS A 204 16.98 -2.36 -1.49
C LYS A 204 15.82 -2.98 -2.28
N LEU A 205 14.75 -3.34 -1.58
CA LEU A 205 13.47 -3.76 -2.16
C LEU A 205 12.42 -2.68 -1.93
N LEU A 206 11.98 -2.07 -3.00
CA LEU A 206 10.93 -1.06 -3.00
C LEU A 206 9.67 -1.61 -3.68
N ILE A 207 8.53 -1.51 -3.01
CA ILE A 207 7.22 -1.89 -3.54
C ILE A 207 6.32 -0.66 -3.52
N THR A 208 5.70 -0.33 -4.65
CA THR A 208 4.83 0.84 -4.78
C THR A 208 3.50 0.47 -5.42
N PHE A 209 2.36 0.73 -4.76
CA PHE A 209 1.04 0.56 -5.39
C PHE A 209 -0.08 1.34 -4.67
N THR A 210 -1.23 1.40 -5.32
CA THR A 210 -2.48 1.86 -4.68
C THR A 210 -3.29 0.62 -4.28
N PRO A 211 -3.65 0.43 -3.00
CA PRO A 211 -4.29 -0.79 -2.52
C PRO A 211 -5.78 -0.86 -2.88
N ILE A 212 -6.09 -0.84 -4.18
CA ILE A 212 -7.48 -0.83 -4.69
C ILE A 212 -8.24 -2.10 -4.29
N THR A 213 -7.54 -3.22 -4.21
CA THR A 213 -8.09 -4.51 -3.78
C THR A 213 -8.17 -4.66 -2.26
N GLY A 214 -7.83 -3.61 -1.51
CA GLY A 214 -7.89 -3.60 -0.06
C GLY A 214 -6.71 -4.26 0.64
N TYR A 215 -6.98 -4.93 1.75
CA TYR A 215 -5.97 -5.50 2.64
C TYR A 215 -5.45 -6.85 2.13
N THR A 216 -4.53 -6.82 1.19
CA THR A 216 -3.93 -8.00 0.55
C THR A 216 -2.87 -8.66 1.45
N PRO A 217 -2.43 -9.92 1.17
CA PRO A 217 -1.34 -10.57 1.90
C PRO A 217 -0.06 -9.73 1.97
N VAL A 218 0.29 -9.01 0.89
CA VAL A 218 1.44 -8.10 0.87
C VAL A 218 1.27 -6.95 1.86
N VAL A 219 0.10 -6.31 1.88
CA VAL A 219 -0.18 -5.25 2.85
C VAL A 219 -0.13 -5.81 4.26
N LYS A 220 -0.72 -6.98 4.50
CA LYS A 220 -0.70 -7.66 5.80
C LYS A 220 0.73 -7.90 6.26
N ASP A 221 1.59 -8.47 5.41
CA ASP A 221 2.98 -8.80 5.74
C ASP A 221 3.80 -7.60 6.23
N TYR A 222 3.58 -6.43 5.62
CA TYR A 222 4.28 -5.21 6.01
C TYR A 222 3.60 -4.46 7.15
N VAL A 223 2.28 -4.26 7.10
CA VAL A 223 1.55 -3.38 8.03
C VAL A 223 1.33 -4.05 9.39
N SER A 224 0.97 -5.35 9.43
CA SER A 224 0.70 -6.05 10.71
C SER A 224 1.92 -6.16 11.62
N THR A 225 3.13 -6.15 11.05
CA THR A 225 4.39 -6.21 11.79
C THR A 225 4.98 -4.83 12.11
N SER A 226 4.29 -3.75 11.72
CA SER A 226 4.79 -2.39 11.82
C SER A 226 4.01 -1.55 12.84
N LYS A 227 4.71 -0.64 13.50
CA LYS A 227 4.11 0.37 14.38
C LYS A 227 4.09 1.72 13.67
N PHE A 228 2.98 2.43 13.76
CA PHE A 228 2.88 3.79 13.24
C PHE A 228 3.85 4.71 13.98
N THR A 229 4.68 5.40 13.23
CA THR A 229 5.63 6.39 13.75
C THR A 229 5.17 7.83 13.48
N GLU A 230 4.32 8.01 12.49
CA GLU A 230 3.76 9.32 12.14
C GLU A 230 2.39 9.18 11.49
N THR A 231 1.48 10.10 11.81
CA THR A 231 0.17 10.25 11.18
C THR A 231 -0.01 11.68 10.69
N LYS A 232 -0.82 11.90 9.65
CA LYS A 232 -1.13 13.24 9.15
C LYS A 232 -2.63 13.49 9.12
N PRO A 233 -3.08 14.74 9.36
CA PRO A 233 -4.48 15.10 9.21
C PRO A 233 -5.01 14.79 7.82
N SER A 234 -6.24 14.31 7.75
CA SER A 234 -6.98 14.19 6.50
C SER A 234 -7.71 15.50 6.21
N GLU A 235 -7.49 16.08 5.04
CA GLU A 235 -8.24 17.26 4.59
C GLU A 235 -9.56 16.86 3.90
N LEU A 236 -9.70 15.57 3.57
CA LEU A 236 -10.91 14.99 2.98
C LEU A 236 -11.66 14.21 4.05
N LEU A 237 -12.86 14.62 4.39
CA LEU A 237 -13.74 13.96 5.36
C LEU A 237 -13.10 13.78 6.77
N PRO A 238 -12.53 14.83 7.38
CA PRO A 238 -11.75 14.70 8.62
C PRO A 238 -12.57 14.10 9.78
N ASP A 239 -13.88 14.40 9.85
CA ASP A 239 -14.75 13.91 10.92
C ASP A 239 -15.24 12.46 10.71
N LEU A 240 -15.15 11.94 9.48
CA LEU A 240 -15.62 10.61 9.11
C LEU A 240 -14.49 9.58 9.04
N ILE A 241 -13.24 10.03 9.08
CA ILE A 241 -12.09 9.13 9.03
C ILE A 241 -11.72 8.66 10.42
N ASN A 242 -11.88 7.36 10.65
CA ASN A 242 -11.35 6.67 11.80
C ASN A 242 -10.48 5.49 11.30
N VAL A 243 -9.23 5.47 11.75
CA VAL A 243 -8.27 4.39 11.49
C VAL A 243 -7.68 4.00 12.84
N GLY A 244 -7.81 2.73 13.20
CA GLY A 244 -7.27 2.21 14.47
C GLY A 244 -5.79 2.56 14.63
N GLY A 245 -5.40 3.02 15.81
CA GLY A 245 -4.05 3.49 16.10
C GLY A 245 -3.71 4.91 15.62
N CYS A 246 -4.66 5.63 15.00
CA CYS A 246 -4.51 7.03 14.60
C CYS A 246 -5.48 7.93 15.36
N PRO A 247 -5.13 9.21 15.63
CA PRO A 247 -6.08 10.19 16.08
C PRO A 247 -7.26 10.35 15.11
N ARG A 248 -8.44 10.69 15.62
CA ARG A 248 -9.62 10.93 14.75
C ARG A 248 -9.30 11.99 13.69
N GLY A 249 -9.72 11.73 12.45
CA GLY A 249 -9.43 12.60 11.32
C GLY A 249 -7.99 12.54 10.81
N HIS A 250 -7.16 11.64 11.34
CA HIS A 250 -5.80 11.40 10.87
C HIS A 250 -5.70 10.12 10.06
N MET A 251 -4.75 10.11 9.13
CA MET A 251 -4.37 8.93 8.34
C MET A 251 -2.93 8.53 8.65
N PRO A 252 -2.60 7.23 8.63
CA PRO A 252 -1.23 6.77 8.73
C PRO A 252 -0.34 7.45 7.68
N TYR A 253 0.88 7.78 8.07
CA TYR A 253 1.84 8.38 7.16
C TYR A 253 3.14 7.60 7.10
N LYS A 254 3.69 7.18 8.25
CA LYS A 254 4.88 6.34 8.34
C LYS A 254 4.71 5.24 9.38
N ALA A 255 5.28 4.08 9.09
CA ALA A 255 5.41 2.99 10.04
C ALA A 255 6.74 2.27 9.85
N LYS A 256 7.28 1.69 10.93
CA LYS A 256 8.49 0.86 10.90
C LYS A 256 8.18 -0.52 11.46
N SER A 257 8.72 -1.54 10.81
CA SER A 257 8.59 -2.91 11.31
C SER A 257 9.37 -3.09 12.63
N SER A 258 8.80 -3.87 13.52
CA SER A 258 9.44 -4.25 14.78
C SER A 258 10.26 -5.55 14.68
N VAL A 259 10.12 -6.28 13.55
CA VAL A 259 10.69 -7.63 13.39
C VAL A 259 11.76 -7.72 12.30
N ARG A 260 11.83 -6.76 11.38
CA ARG A 260 12.79 -6.76 10.26
C ARG A 260 13.12 -5.34 9.81
N SER A 261 14.17 -5.20 8.97
CA SER A 261 14.56 -3.91 8.37
C SER A 261 13.59 -3.51 7.24
N ALA A 262 12.35 -3.19 7.62
CA ALA A 262 11.29 -2.81 6.69
C ALA A 262 10.50 -1.61 7.20
N ALA A 263 10.05 -0.78 6.27
CA ALA A 263 9.23 0.38 6.56
C ALA A 263 8.02 0.47 5.63
N VAL A 264 6.99 1.17 6.09
CA VAL A 264 5.79 1.50 5.30
C VAL A 264 5.61 3.00 5.29
N MET A 265 5.35 3.57 4.13
CA MET A 265 5.00 4.97 4.01
C MET A 265 3.75 5.14 3.13
N TRP A 266 2.87 6.04 3.54
CA TRP A 266 1.66 6.37 2.79
C TRP A 266 1.82 7.71 2.09
N PHE A 267 1.86 7.68 0.75
CA PHE A 267 1.87 8.89 -0.06
C PHE A 267 0.44 9.40 -0.21
N HIS A 268 0.10 10.42 0.54
CA HIS A 268 -1.21 11.06 0.46
C HIS A 268 -1.29 11.92 -0.80
N SER A 269 -2.37 11.80 -1.57
CA SER A 269 -2.56 12.56 -2.82
C SER A 269 -2.56 14.08 -2.60
N GLN A 270 -3.00 14.54 -1.43
CA GLN A 270 -2.96 15.94 -1.03
C GLN A 270 -1.55 16.54 -0.92
N LEU A 271 -0.52 15.69 -0.76
CA LEU A 271 0.88 16.14 -0.67
C LEU A 271 1.53 16.38 -2.03
N ASN A 272 0.85 16.04 -3.13
CA ASN A 272 1.37 16.26 -4.48
C ASN A 272 0.84 17.57 -5.06
N PRO A 273 1.66 18.65 -5.13
CA PRO A 273 1.22 19.95 -5.64
C PRO A 273 0.91 19.94 -7.14
N TYR A 274 1.38 18.92 -7.90
CA TYR A 274 1.05 18.73 -9.31
C TYR A 274 -0.33 18.11 -9.52
N ASN A 275 -1.03 17.73 -8.42
CA ASN A 275 -2.40 17.24 -8.45
C ASN A 275 -3.29 18.24 -7.70
N PRO A 276 -4.01 19.12 -8.42
CA PRO A 276 -4.83 20.15 -7.79
C PRO A 276 -5.81 19.54 -6.81
N PHE A 277 -5.70 19.91 -5.54
CA PHE A 277 -6.48 19.33 -4.44
C PHE A 277 -7.98 19.48 -4.65
N GLU A 278 -8.44 20.62 -5.20
CA GLU A 278 -9.84 20.83 -5.53
C GLU A 278 -10.39 19.86 -6.57
N ASN A 279 -9.56 19.43 -7.53
CA ASN A 279 -9.96 18.39 -8.49
C ASN A 279 -10.11 17.04 -7.80
N LEU A 280 -9.19 16.71 -6.90
CA LEU A 280 -9.27 15.49 -6.10
C LEU A 280 -10.53 15.51 -5.22
N ARG A 281 -10.82 16.62 -4.55
CA ARG A 281 -12.03 16.81 -3.72
C ARG A 281 -13.30 16.60 -4.55
N LYS A 282 -13.39 17.18 -5.75
CA LYS A 282 -14.53 16.99 -6.67
C LYS A 282 -14.68 15.53 -7.10
N MET A 283 -13.59 14.85 -7.43
CA MET A 283 -13.63 13.45 -7.85
C MET A 283 -14.05 12.48 -6.72
N LEU A 284 -13.77 12.83 -5.48
CA LEU A 284 -14.08 12.01 -4.31
C LEU A 284 -15.38 12.43 -3.61
N ALA A 285 -16.01 13.52 -4.07
CA ALA A 285 -17.31 13.96 -3.54
C ALA A 285 -18.36 12.86 -3.72
N GLY A 286 -19.08 12.54 -2.63
CA GLY A 286 -20.10 11.48 -2.63
C GLY A 286 -19.55 10.04 -2.60
N LYS A 287 -18.23 9.85 -2.57
CA LYS A 287 -17.65 8.53 -2.40
C LYS A 287 -17.75 8.04 -0.97
N LYS A 288 -17.80 6.72 -0.80
CA LYS A 288 -17.80 6.10 0.53
C LYS A 288 -16.45 6.32 1.22
N SER A 289 -16.47 6.38 2.55
CA SER A 289 -15.26 6.65 3.37
C SER A 289 -14.09 5.72 3.02
N TYR A 290 -14.34 4.42 2.82
CA TYR A 290 -13.28 3.47 2.45
C TYR A 290 -12.67 3.78 1.09
N GLU A 291 -13.46 4.24 0.10
CA GLU A 291 -12.92 4.63 -1.22
C GLU A 291 -12.02 5.87 -1.11
N VAL A 292 -12.40 6.83 -0.27
CA VAL A 292 -11.56 8.01 0.00
C VAL A 292 -10.26 7.61 0.68
N LYS A 293 -10.30 6.74 1.69
CA LYS A 293 -9.11 6.22 2.38
C LYS A 293 -8.15 5.56 1.39
N ILE A 294 -8.64 4.73 0.49
CA ILE A 294 -7.81 4.05 -0.52
C ILE A 294 -7.28 5.04 -1.55
N ARG A 295 -8.18 5.82 -2.16
CA ARG A 295 -7.84 6.61 -3.36
C ARG A 295 -7.10 7.90 -3.07
N ALA A 296 -7.30 8.50 -1.88
CA ALA A 296 -6.60 9.71 -1.49
C ALA A 296 -5.39 9.46 -0.59
N TYR A 297 -5.45 8.43 0.25
CA TYR A 297 -4.46 8.22 1.30
C TYR A 297 -3.68 6.91 1.16
N GLY A 298 -4.06 6.02 0.24
CA GLY A 298 -3.40 4.72 0.07
C GLY A 298 -3.63 3.77 1.25
N TRP A 299 -4.62 4.03 2.08
CA TRP A 299 -4.96 3.13 3.18
C TRP A 299 -5.73 1.92 2.67
N ALA A 300 -5.18 0.74 2.87
CA ALA A 300 -5.83 -0.52 2.52
C ALA A 300 -6.96 -0.79 3.50
N ASP A 301 -8.16 -0.35 3.16
CA ASP A 301 -9.36 -0.71 3.91
C ASP A 301 -9.94 -2.04 3.40
N ASN A 302 -10.70 -2.74 4.20
CA ASN A 302 -11.37 -3.97 3.78
C ASN A 302 -12.43 -3.66 2.72
N VAL A 303 -12.06 -3.79 1.45
CA VAL A 303 -12.95 -3.56 0.30
C VAL A 303 -13.91 -4.73 0.10
N THR A 304 -13.47 -5.94 0.42
CA THR A 304 -14.26 -7.15 0.28
C THR A 304 -15.05 -7.42 1.56
N GLY A 305 -16.31 -7.02 1.53
CA GLY A 305 -17.30 -7.66 2.36
C GLY A 305 -17.12 -7.47 3.85
N ASN A 306 -16.90 -6.25 4.31
CA ASN A 306 -17.37 -5.94 5.64
C ASN A 306 -18.91 -6.10 5.58
N GLN A 307 -19.38 -7.30 5.85
CA GLN A 307 -20.83 -7.57 5.94
C GLN A 307 -21.48 -6.62 6.95
N PHE A 308 -20.63 -6.08 7.86
CA PHE A 308 -20.98 -5.08 8.85
C PHE A 308 -20.17 -3.81 8.66
N PRO A 309 -20.46 -2.96 7.63
CA PRO A 309 -19.66 -1.76 7.32
C PRO A 309 -19.69 -0.69 8.40
N ARG A 310 -20.58 -0.80 9.37
CA ARG A 310 -20.68 0.08 10.54
C ARG A 310 -20.04 -0.51 11.80
N PHE A 311 -19.48 -1.72 11.72
CA PHE A 311 -18.81 -2.32 12.85
C PHE A 311 -17.52 -1.56 13.15
N SER A 312 -17.37 -1.13 14.38
CA SER A 312 -16.16 -0.52 14.94
C SER A 312 -15.93 -1.12 16.32
N PRO A 313 -14.70 -1.55 16.64
CA PRO A 313 -14.39 -2.09 17.96
C PRO A 313 -14.82 -1.18 19.10
N GLU A 314 -14.66 0.13 18.93
CA GLU A 314 -14.98 1.13 19.97
C GLU A 314 -16.49 1.24 20.23
N LEU A 315 -17.32 0.93 19.25
CA LEU A 315 -18.77 1.04 19.34
C LEU A 315 -19.45 -0.30 19.57
N ASN A 316 -18.89 -1.39 19.06
CA ASN A 316 -19.55 -2.68 18.98
C ASN A 316 -18.90 -3.74 19.88
N ILE A 317 -17.70 -3.54 20.42
CA ILE A 317 -17.12 -4.40 21.44
C ILE A 317 -17.39 -3.79 22.80
N VAL A 318 -18.04 -4.58 23.65
CA VAL A 318 -18.34 -4.19 25.03
C VAL A 318 -17.63 -5.14 25.97
N SER A 319 -17.30 -4.67 27.17
CA SER A 319 -16.78 -5.55 28.21
C SER A 319 -17.87 -6.49 28.73
N GLU A 320 -17.48 -7.66 29.20
CA GLU A 320 -18.37 -8.73 29.62
C GLU A 320 -19.37 -8.30 30.69
N ASP A 321 -18.95 -7.43 31.62
CA ASP A 321 -19.77 -6.85 32.67
C ASP A 321 -20.94 -5.99 32.17
N LYS A 322 -20.92 -5.58 30.90
CA LYS A 322 -21.99 -4.79 30.25
C LYS A 322 -23.02 -5.64 29.53
N ILE A 323 -22.81 -6.95 29.45
CA ILE A 323 -23.78 -7.87 28.84
C ILE A 323 -24.90 -8.09 29.85
N PRO A 324 -26.16 -7.73 29.56
CA PRO A 324 -27.27 -7.94 30.49
C PRO A 324 -27.44 -9.41 30.86
N GLU A 325 -27.61 -9.71 32.14
CA GLU A 325 -27.88 -11.08 32.60
C GLU A 325 -29.27 -11.55 32.18
N ASP A 326 -30.22 -10.61 32.07
CA ASP A 326 -31.60 -10.90 31.66
C ASP A 326 -31.77 -10.74 30.15
N GLY A 327 -32.03 -11.84 29.48
CA GLY A 327 -32.21 -11.87 28.03
C GLY A 327 -32.53 -13.26 27.54
N THR A 328 -32.81 -13.39 26.27
CA THR A 328 -33.07 -14.66 25.60
C THR A 328 -31.82 -15.12 24.87
N ASN A 329 -31.33 -16.32 25.20
CA ASN A 329 -30.13 -16.88 24.59
C ASN A 329 -30.47 -17.67 23.33
N TYR A 330 -29.65 -17.50 22.31
CA TYR A 330 -29.70 -18.20 21.04
C TYR A 330 -28.30 -18.72 20.68
N MET A 331 -28.26 -19.76 19.88
CA MET A 331 -27.03 -20.29 19.31
C MET A 331 -27.17 -20.40 17.81
N ALA A 332 -26.12 -20.05 17.05
CA ALA A 332 -26.03 -20.26 15.62
C ALA A 332 -24.85 -21.18 15.29
N VAL A 333 -25.08 -22.12 14.36
CA VAL A 333 -24.09 -23.13 13.94
C VAL A 333 -23.87 -23.03 12.42
N ASP A 334 -22.63 -22.97 12.01
CA ASP A 334 -22.19 -23.19 10.63
C ASP A 334 -21.38 -24.50 10.58
N PRO A 335 -22.00 -25.63 10.21
CA PRO A 335 -21.32 -26.92 10.15
C PRO A 335 -20.37 -26.96 8.95
N ALA A 336 -19.24 -27.64 9.13
CA ALA A 336 -18.27 -27.85 8.07
C ALA A 336 -17.76 -29.30 8.09
N GLY A 337 -17.58 -29.90 6.89
CA GLY A 337 -17.14 -31.28 6.78
C GLY A 337 -15.64 -31.48 7.01
N SER A 338 -14.83 -30.48 6.74
CA SER A 338 -13.36 -30.58 6.75
C SER A 338 -12.65 -29.65 7.77
N ARG A 339 -13.41 -28.93 8.57
CA ARG A 339 -12.90 -28.02 9.60
C ARG A 339 -13.86 -28.04 10.80
N ASN A 340 -13.44 -27.43 11.92
CA ASN A 340 -14.34 -27.22 13.05
C ASN A 340 -15.61 -26.51 12.61
N TRP A 341 -16.71 -26.89 13.23
CA TRP A 341 -17.93 -26.11 13.11
C TRP A 341 -17.72 -24.75 13.73
N PHE A 342 -18.25 -23.71 13.08
CA PHE A 342 -18.28 -22.38 13.67
C PHE A 342 -19.60 -22.18 14.42
N MET A 343 -19.51 -21.76 15.66
CA MET A 343 -20.67 -21.59 16.53
C MET A 343 -20.58 -20.24 17.24
N LEU A 344 -21.72 -19.56 17.35
CA LEU A 344 -21.86 -18.31 18.09
C LEU A 344 -23.01 -18.40 19.06
N TRP A 345 -22.79 -17.94 20.31
CA TRP A 345 -23.85 -17.78 21.31
C TRP A 345 -24.17 -16.30 21.45
N MET A 346 -25.48 -16.01 21.39
CA MET A 346 -25.98 -14.64 21.37
C MET A 346 -27.06 -14.48 22.41
N ARG A 347 -27.10 -13.30 23.03
CA ARG A 347 -28.18 -12.90 23.95
C ARG A 347 -28.93 -11.72 23.39
N ALA A 348 -30.24 -11.85 23.20
CA ALA A 348 -31.13 -10.76 22.88
C ALA A 348 -31.61 -10.12 24.20
N ALA A 349 -31.17 -8.91 24.47
CA ALA A 349 -31.56 -8.15 25.66
C ALA A 349 -32.94 -7.53 25.49
N LYS A 350 -33.59 -7.17 26.61
CA LYS A 350 -34.95 -6.58 26.62
C LYS A 350 -35.02 -5.21 25.91
N ASN A 351 -33.89 -4.51 25.78
CA ASN A 351 -33.79 -3.24 25.05
C ASN A 351 -33.71 -3.40 23.53
N GLY A 352 -33.67 -4.65 23.04
CA GLY A 352 -33.57 -5.00 21.62
C GLY A 352 -32.13 -5.12 21.11
N ASP A 353 -31.11 -4.88 21.93
CA ASP A 353 -29.72 -5.11 21.55
C ASP A 353 -29.38 -6.60 21.56
N MET A 354 -28.52 -7.03 20.66
CA MET A 354 -28.03 -8.39 20.57
C MET A 354 -26.53 -8.42 20.89
N TYR A 355 -26.17 -9.27 21.84
CA TYR A 355 -24.80 -9.45 22.30
C TYR A 355 -24.30 -10.83 21.92
N VAL A 356 -23.19 -10.92 21.18
CA VAL A 356 -22.43 -12.16 20.99
C VAL A 356 -21.49 -12.27 22.18
N TYR A 357 -21.68 -13.32 23.00
CA TYR A 357 -20.93 -13.46 24.25
C TYR A 357 -20.02 -14.69 24.29
N ARG A 358 -20.14 -15.57 23.31
CA ARG A 358 -19.26 -16.74 23.17
C ARG A 358 -19.15 -17.13 21.70
N GLU A 359 -17.98 -17.60 21.31
CA GLU A 359 -17.72 -18.22 20.01
C GLU A 359 -16.98 -19.55 20.17
N PHE A 360 -17.09 -20.39 19.16
CA PHE A 360 -16.29 -21.61 19.05
C PHE A 360 -15.92 -21.82 17.55
N PRO A 361 -14.68 -22.17 17.20
CA PRO A 361 -13.51 -22.26 18.10
C PRO A 361 -13.10 -20.89 18.64
N ASP A 362 -12.66 -20.85 19.87
CA ASP A 362 -12.05 -19.67 20.49
C ASP A 362 -10.52 -19.74 20.46
N GLU A 363 -9.85 -18.79 21.09
CA GLU A 363 -8.39 -18.72 21.14
C GLU A 363 -7.75 -19.96 21.79
N SER A 364 -8.45 -20.69 22.66
CA SER A 364 -7.97 -21.89 23.32
C SER A 364 -7.88 -23.10 22.39
N GLU A 365 -8.69 -23.13 21.34
CA GLU A 365 -8.67 -24.17 20.31
C GLU A 365 -7.66 -23.87 19.19
N GLY A 366 -6.93 -22.77 19.29
CA GLY A 366 -5.98 -22.32 18.32
C GLY A 366 -6.61 -21.53 17.18
N GLU A 367 -5.75 -20.92 16.34
CA GLU A 367 -6.20 -20.09 15.22
C GLU A 367 -6.96 -20.94 14.18
N TRP A 368 -8.27 -20.92 14.22
CA TRP A 368 -9.10 -21.68 13.28
C TRP A 368 -9.12 -21.12 11.85
N ALA A 369 -8.59 -19.94 11.63
CA ALA A 369 -8.56 -19.24 10.36
C ALA A 369 -7.16 -18.81 9.91
N VAL A 370 -6.10 -19.48 10.37
CA VAL A 370 -4.74 -19.22 9.82
C VAL A 370 -4.72 -19.74 8.39
N PRO A 371 -4.38 -18.89 7.40
CA PRO A 371 -4.06 -19.37 6.08
C PRO A 371 -2.94 -20.40 6.21
N SER A 372 -3.17 -21.61 5.70
CA SER A 372 -2.15 -22.64 5.68
C SER A 372 -0.90 -22.12 4.98
N SER A 373 0.24 -22.26 5.60
CA SER A 373 1.54 -22.21 4.95
C SER A 373 1.83 -23.53 4.21
N ASP A 374 0.80 -24.20 3.72
CA ASP A 374 0.92 -25.43 2.94
C ASP A 374 1.65 -25.11 1.63
N PRO A 375 2.82 -25.74 1.39
CA PRO A 375 3.59 -25.55 0.17
C PRO A 375 2.81 -25.86 -1.11
N ASP A 376 1.75 -26.66 -1.04
CA ASP A 376 0.90 -27.02 -2.18
C ASP A 376 -0.14 -25.95 -2.56
N GLY A 377 -0.13 -24.77 -1.91
CA GLY A 377 -0.96 -23.63 -2.30
C GLY A 377 -2.46 -23.83 -2.13
N LYS A 378 -2.90 -24.83 -1.38
CA LYS A 378 -4.29 -25.01 -1.02
C LYS A 378 -4.67 -23.97 0.03
N MET A 379 -5.13 -22.83 -0.44
CA MET A 379 -5.75 -21.83 0.43
C MET A 379 -6.81 -22.48 1.29
N GLY A 380 -6.67 -22.30 2.60
CA GLY A 380 -7.76 -22.52 3.53
C GLY A 380 -7.81 -23.85 4.26
N THR A 381 -6.75 -24.63 4.28
CA THR A 381 -6.61 -25.57 5.38
C THR A 381 -6.02 -24.82 6.57
N ALA A 382 -6.90 -24.22 7.38
CA ALA A 382 -6.52 -23.97 8.76
C ALA A 382 -5.82 -25.23 9.28
N LYS A 383 -4.79 -25.10 10.09
CA LYS A 383 -4.37 -26.22 10.94
C LYS A 383 -5.54 -26.50 11.85
N ILE A 384 -6.40 -27.40 11.39
CA ILE A 384 -7.58 -27.79 12.10
C ILE A 384 -7.08 -28.88 13.00
N ASN A 385 -6.84 -28.53 14.23
CA ASN A 385 -6.50 -29.52 15.23
C ASN A 385 -7.64 -30.55 15.43
N ASN A 386 -8.77 -30.37 14.75
CA ASN A 386 -9.96 -31.16 15.00
C ASN A 386 -10.83 -31.43 13.75
N ALA A 387 -10.24 -31.51 12.57
CA ALA A 387 -10.93 -32.15 11.45
C ALA A 387 -11.21 -33.59 11.83
N GLY A 388 -12.47 -33.90 12.11
CA GLY A 388 -12.87 -35.24 12.47
C GLY A 388 -13.67 -35.41 13.78
N ARG A 389 -14.07 -34.31 14.44
CA ARG A 389 -15.07 -34.42 15.50
C ARG A 389 -16.35 -35.01 14.93
N SER A 390 -16.83 -36.06 15.54
CA SER A 390 -18.15 -36.69 15.25
C SER A 390 -19.29 -35.78 15.71
N LEU A 391 -20.48 -36.00 15.19
CA LEU A 391 -21.68 -35.32 15.65
C LEU A 391 -21.94 -35.52 17.18
N ALA A 392 -21.55 -36.67 17.72
CA ALA A 392 -21.66 -36.94 19.16
C ALA A 392 -20.71 -36.03 19.97
N GLU A 393 -19.50 -35.87 19.52
CA GLU A 393 -18.51 -34.98 20.16
C GLU A 393 -18.93 -33.52 20.10
N TYR A 394 -19.49 -33.06 18.97
CA TYR A 394 -20.03 -31.69 18.89
C TYR A 394 -21.22 -31.49 19.80
N LYS A 395 -22.11 -32.51 19.92
CA LYS A 395 -23.22 -32.46 20.86
C LYS A 395 -22.74 -32.32 22.30
N GLU A 396 -21.77 -33.12 22.73
CA GLU A 396 -21.21 -33.06 24.08
C GLU A 396 -20.51 -31.70 24.34
N LEU A 397 -19.80 -31.19 23.35
CA LEU A 397 -19.18 -29.88 23.41
C LEU A 397 -20.23 -28.77 23.62
N ILE A 398 -21.28 -28.73 22.81
CA ILE A 398 -22.36 -27.75 22.92
C ILE A 398 -23.00 -27.84 24.32
N LEU A 399 -23.36 -29.01 24.76
CA LEU A 399 -24.00 -29.22 26.10
C LEU A 399 -23.04 -28.77 27.23
N THR A 400 -21.75 -28.95 27.05
CA THR A 400 -20.76 -28.54 28.04
C THR A 400 -20.64 -27.00 28.08
N LEU A 401 -20.60 -26.35 26.93
CA LEU A 401 -20.48 -24.89 26.82
C LEU A 401 -21.78 -24.17 27.28
N GLU A 402 -22.92 -24.80 27.12
CA GLU A 402 -24.24 -24.28 27.54
C GLU A 402 -24.65 -24.67 28.97
N LYS A 403 -23.75 -25.30 29.72
CA LYS A 403 -24.09 -25.78 31.08
C LYS A 403 -24.50 -24.61 31.99
N GLY A 404 -25.76 -24.68 32.45
CA GLY A 404 -26.35 -23.65 33.31
C GLY A 404 -26.99 -22.49 32.59
N GLU A 405 -27.02 -22.51 31.25
CA GLU A 405 -27.70 -21.52 30.43
C GLU A 405 -29.04 -22.07 29.90
N ASP A 406 -30.06 -21.21 29.87
CA ASP A 406 -31.35 -21.53 29.25
C ASP A 406 -31.32 -21.04 27.79
N MET A 407 -31.32 -21.99 26.85
CA MET A 407 -31.22 -21.71 25.42
C MET A 407 -32.60 -21.80 24.79
N TRP A 408 -33.05 -20.65 24.25
CA TRP A 408 -34.39 -20.60 23.60
C TRP A 408 -34.40 -21.37 22.29
N GLU A 409 -33.41 -21.14 21.41
CA GLU A 409 -33.36 -21.78 20.09
C GLU A 409 -31.93 -21.89 19.57
N ARG A 410 -31.70 -22.91 18.71
CA ARG A 410 -30.44 -23.16 18.02
C ARG A 410 -30.70 -23.18 16.53
N PHE A 411 -29.96 -22.30 15.79
CA PHE A 411 -30.07 -22.14 14.35
C PHE A 411 -28.94 -22.86 13.63
N ILE A 412 -29.24 -23.50 12.52
CA ILE A 412 -28.27 -24.13 11.64
C ILE A 412 -28.56 -23.69 10.20
N ASP A 413 -27.54 -23.51 9.38
CA ASP A 413 -27.73 -23.24 7.94
C ASP A 413 -28.47 -24.44 7.32
N PRO A 414 -29.64 -24.26 6.72
CA PRO A 414 -30.43 -25.34 6.13
C PRO A 414 -29.71 -26.04 4.96
N ARG A 415 -28.69 -25.42 4.37
CA ARG A 415 -27.86 -26.02 3.32
C ARG A 415 -26.77 -26.96 3.83
N ALA A 416 -26.58 -27.03 5.14
CA ALA A 416 -25.53 -27.84 5.75
C ALA A 416 -25.92 -29.34 5.87
N GLY A 417 -27.08 -29.73 5.42
CA GLY A 417 -27.60 -31.11 5.50
C GLY A 417 -27.59 -31.87 4.17
N GLY A 418 -26.86 -31.40 3.14
CA GLY A 418 -26.74 -32.05 1.84
C GLY A 418 -25.52 -32.93 1.71
#